data_248bf999d5a17fc1744d4cd63f2d830a
#
_entry.id   248bf999d5a17fc1744d4cd63f2d830a
#
_cell.length_a   1.000
_cell.length_b   1.000
_cell.length_c   1.000
_cell.angle_alpha   90.00
_cell.angle_beta   90.00
_cell.angle_gamma   90.00
#
_symmetry.space_group_name_H-M   'P 1'
#
loop_
_entity.id
_entity.type
_entity.pdbx_description
1 polymer ?
#
loop_
_entity_poly.entity_id
_entity_poly.type
_entity_poly.pdbx_seq_one_letter_code
_entity_poly.pdbx_strand_id
1 'polypeptide(L)'
;MAQSIKVVVSGRDIPLKVNSPEHEELIRKAADEINRKVKFYLERFPSKTPHEVMTLVALNTGIAYAGLQKQMEIVLGAEENLAAELDGYLENIEKNSR
;
A
#
# COMPACT_ATOMS: atom_id res chain seq x y z
N MET A 1 -7.27 -5.77 22.38
CA MET A 1 -7.04 -7.20 22.61
C MET A 1 -6.80 -7.90 21.27
N ALA A 2 -5.74 -8.70 21.18
CA ALA A 2 -5.44 -9.40 19.93
C ALA A 2 -6.50 -10.47 19.64
N GLN A 3 -7.01 -10.49 18.43
CA GLN A 3 -8.00 -11.46 17.98
C GLN A 3 -7.39 -12.32 16.87
N SER A 4 -7.70 -13.61 16.87
CA SER A 4 -7.25 -14.52 15.81
C SER A 4 -8.27 -14.53 14.68
N ILE A 5 -7.79 -14.34 13.46
CA ILE A 5 -8.61 -14.47 12.25
C ILE A 5 -7.94 -15.42 11.28
N LYS A 6 -8.68 -15.85 10.29
CA LYS A 6 -8.17 -16.68 9.21
C LYS A 6 -8.54 -16.02 7.89
N VAL A 7 -7.56 -15.84 7.02
CA VAL A 7 -7.81 -15.36 5.65
C VAL A 7 -7.36 -16.41 4.66
N VAL A 8 -7.99 -16.42 3.50
CA VAL A 8 -7.62 -17.35 2.42
C VAL A 8 -6.90 -16.57 1.35
N VAL A 9 -5.68 -17.00 1.04
CA VAL A 9 -4.89 -16.40 -0.04
C VAL A 9 -4.42 -17.52 -0.96
N SER A 10 -4.81 -17.44 -2.24
CA SER A 10 -4.47 -18.42 -3.25
C SER A 10 -4.84 -19.85 -2.82
N GLY A 11 -6.01 -20.01 -2.20
CA GLY A 11 -6.53 -21.29 -1.76
C GLY A 11 -5.93 -21.82 -0.46
N ARG A 12 -5.08 -21.04 0.20
CA ARG A 12 -4.44 -21.44 1.46
C ARG A 12 -4.99 -20.64 2.62
N ASP A 13 -5.28 -21.32 3.72
CA ASP A 13 -5.72 -20.70 4.96
C ASP A 13 -4.52 -20.14 5.71
N ILE A 14 -4.60 -18.86 6.05
CA ILE A 14 -3.53 -18.18 6.78
C ILE A 14 -4.09 -17.66 8.09
N PRO A 15 -3.67 -18.22 9.24
CA PRO A 15 -4.08 -17.70 10.53
C PRO A 15 -3.25 -16.48 10.89
N LEU A 16 -3.91 -15.44 11.34
CA LEU A 16 -3.27 -14.17 11.68
C LEU A 16 -3.87 -13.62 12.97
N LYS A 17 -3.07 -12.83 13.68
CA LYS A 17 -3.56 -12.10 14.84
C LYS A 17 -3.73 -10.63 14.44
N VAL A 18 -4.86 -10.06 14.84
CA VAL A 18 -5.17 -8.65 14.55
C VAL A 18 -5.36 -7.91 15.87
N ASN A 19 -4.97 -6.65 15.88
CA ASN A 19 -5.00 -5.83 17.10
C ASN A 19 -6.20 -4.87 17.13
N SER A 20 -6.89 -4.68 16.02
CA SER A 20 -8.01 -3.76 15.94
C SER A 20 -8.91 -4.14 14.77
N PRO A 21 -10.19 -3.69 14.77
CA PRO A 21 -11.07 -3.88 13.61
C PRO A 21 -10.52 -3.26 12.33
N GLU A 22 -9.84 -2.14 12.43
CA GLU A 22 -9.24 -1.46 11.28
C GLU A 22 -8.11 -2.30 10.68
N HIS A 23 -7.31 -2.94 11.52
CA HIS A 23 -6.25 -3.85 11.10
C HIS A 23 -6.82 -5.07 10.38
N GLU A 24 -7.89 -5.65 10.93
CA GLU A 24 -8.58 -6.77 10.31
C GLU A 24 -9.11 -6.39 8.91
N GLU A 25 -9.72 -5.24 8.80
CA GLU A 25 -10.25 -4.74 7.52
C GLU A 25 -9.15 -4.62 6.47
N LEU A 26 -7.99 -4.08 6.83
CA LEU A 26 -6.85 -3.95 5.93
C LEU A 26 -6.33 -5.32 5.47
N ILE A 27 -6.24 -6.27 6.38
CA ILE A 27 -5.77 -7.62 6.06
C ILE A 27 -6.74 -8.30 5.09
N ARG A 28 -8.05 -8.22 5.35
CA ARG A 28 -9.05 -8.82 4.47
C ARG A 28 -9.07 -8.17 3.08
N LYS A 29 -8.93 -6.87 3.04
CA LYS A 29 -8.83 -6.12 1.80
C LYS A 29 -7.60 -6.52 1.00
N ALA A 30 -6.45 -6.68 1.67
CA ALA A 30 -5.21 -7.12 1.04
C ALA A 30 -5.36 -8.53 0.46
N ALA A 31 -5.97 -9.45 1.23
CA ALA A 31 -6.21 -10.82 0.77
C ALA A 31 -7.10 -10.84 -0.48
N ASP A 32 -8.18 -10.07 -0.48
CA ASP A 32 -9.10 -9.97 -1.61
C ASP A 32 -8.40 -9.44 -2.85
N GLU A 33 -7.54 -8.44 -2.68
CA GLU A 33 -6.77 -7.85 -3.78
C GLU A 33 -5.82 -8.86 -4.40
N ILE A 34 -5.10 -9.60 -3.57
CA ILE A 34 -4.17 -10.63 -4.05
C ILE A 34 -4.93 -11.75 -4.76
N ASN A 35 -6.04 -12.22 -4.17
CA ASN A 35 -6.85 -13.28 -4.76
C ASN A 35 -7.41 -12.88 -6.12
N ARG A 36 -7.82 -11.63 -6.27
CA ARG A 36 -8.29 -11.08 -7.55
C ARG A 36 -7.18 -11.10 -8.60
N LYS A 37 -5.97 -10.71 -8.23
CA LYS A 37 -4.81 -10.73 -9.13
C LYS A 37 -4.44 -12.15 -9.53
N VAL A 38 -4.44 -13.08 -8.58
CA VAL A 38 -4.17 -14.50 -8.86
C VAL A 38 -5.16 -15.03 -9.88
N LYS A 39 -6.45 -14.78 -9.67
CA LYS A 39 -7.50 -15.21 -10.59
C LYS A 39 -7.28 -14.65 -12.00
N PHE A 40 -6.98 -13.36 -12.08
CA PHE A 40 -6.73 -12.68 -13.35
C PHE A 40 -5.58 -13.34 -14.12
N TYR A 41 -4.46 -13.59 -13.45
CA TYR A 41 -3.30 -14.20 -14.11
C TYR A 41 -3.53 -15.67 -14.49
N LEU A 42 -4.24 -16.42 -13.64
CA LEU A 42 -4.56 -17.83 -13.97
C LEU A 42 -5.44 -17.94 -15.22
N GLU A 43 -6.39 -17.04 -15.35
CA GLU A 43 -7.27 -17.02 -16.54
C GLU A 43 -6.53 -16.57 -17.79
N ARG A 44 -5.60 -15.61 -17.64
CA ARG A 44 -4.88 -15.04 -18.78
C ARG A 44 -3.72 -15.91 -19.24
N PHE A 45 -3.12 -16.66 -18.32
CA PHE A 45 -1.95 -17.50 -18.60
C PHE A 45 -2.19 -18.93 -18.10
N PRO A 46 -3.07 -19.69 -18.76
CA PRO A 46 -3.46 -21.01 -18.25
C PRO A 46 -2.33 -22.04 -18.25
N SER A 47 -1.24 -21.80 -18.99
CA SER A 47 -0.08 -22.71 -19.02
C SER A 47 0.91 -22.47 -17.87
N LYS A 48 0.74 -21.41 -17.10
CA LYS A 48 1.65 -21.11 -15.97
C LYS A 48 1.26 -21.90 -14.73
N THR A 49 2.28 -22.30 -13.97
CA THR A 49 2.07 -22.97 -12.70
C THR A 49 1.56 -21.96 -11.64
N PRO A 50 0.90 -22.45 -10.58
CA PRO A 50 0.50 -21.56 -9.48
C PRO A 50 1.68 -20.78 -8.88
N HIS A 51 2.86 -21.39 -8.81
CA HIS A 51 4.05 -20.70 -8.29
C HIS A 51 4.46 -19.55 -9.21
N GLU A 52 4.46 -19.77 -10.53
CA GLU A 52 4.78 -18.73 -11.50
C GLU A 52 3.79 -17.57 -11.42
N VAL A 53 2.50 -17.89 -11.30
CA VAL A 53 1.44 -16.89 -11.14
C VAL A 53 1.66 -16.08 -9.87
N MET A 54 1.96 -16.74 -8.76
CA MET A 54 2.20 -16.03 -7.49
C MET A 54 3.42 -15.13 -7.58
N THR A 55 4.46 -15.54 -8.31
CA THR A 55 5.65 -14.72 -8.56
C THR A 55 5.28 -13.43 -9.29
N LEU A 56 4.42 -13.53 -10.32
CA LEU A 56 3.93 -12.35 -11.04
C LEU A 56 3.08 -11.45 -10.16
N VAL A 57 2.22 -12.04 -9.34
CA VAL A 57 1.38 -11.28 -8.40
C VAL A 57 2.25 -10.54 -7.39
N ALA A 58 3.27 -11.22 -6.85
CA ALA A 58 4.19 -10.60 -5.90
C ALA A 58 4.92 -9.41 -6.53
N LEU A 59 5.44 -9.57 -7.75
CA LEU A 59 6.11 -8.50 -8.46
C LEU A 59 5.16 -7.34 -8.72
N ASN A 60 3.97 -7.62 -9.24
CA ASN A 60 2.96 -6.59 -9.52
C ASN A 60 2.57 -5.83 -8.25
N THR A 61 2.35 -6.53 -7.16
CA THR A 61 2.00 -5.92 -5.87
C THR A 61 3.14 -5.06 -5.34
N GLY A 62 4.38 -5.55 -5.48
CA GLY A 62 5.57 -4.79 -5.10
C GLY A 62 5.74 -3.51 -5.91
N ILE A 63 5.50 -3.57 -7.22
CA ILE A 63 5.56 -2.39 -8.09
C ILE A 63 4.51 -1.36 -7.66
N ALA A 64 3.28 -1.81 -7.40
CA ALA A 64 2.20 -0.92 -6.94
C ALA A 64 2.56 -0.26 -5.61
N TYR A 65 3.10 -1.05 -4.68
CA TYR A 65 3.53 -0.53 -3.37
C TYR A 65 4.64 0.51 -3.53
N ALA A 66 5.67 0.20 -4.32
CA ALA A 66 6.78 1.12 -4.55
C ALA A 66 6.31 2.42 -5.21
N GLY A 67 5.35 2.31 -6.15
CA GLY A 67 4.77 3.48 -6.80
C GLY A 67 4.00 4.37 -5.84
N LEU A 68 3.18 3.76 -4.98
CA LEU A 68 2.42 4.50 -3.96
C LEU A 68 3.35 5.16 -2.95
N GLN A 69 4.41 4.45 -2.56
CA GLN A 69 5.42 4.98 -1.63
C GLN A 69 6.11 6.21 -2.22
N LYS A 70 6.46 6.14 -3.51
CA LYS A 70 7.08 7.26 -4.21
C LYS A 70 6.13 8.46 -4.29
N GLN A 71 4.85 8.22 -4.61
CA GLN A 71 3.84 9.28 -4.63
C GLN A 71 3.68 9.93 -3.26
N MET A 72 3.67 9.13 -2.21
CA MET A 72 3.58 9.64 -0.84
C MET A 72 4.76 10.54 -0.50
N GLU A 73 5.98 10.13 -0.86
CA GLU A 73 7.19 10.92 -0.66
C GLU A 73 7.12 12.26 -1.39
N ILE A 74 6.62 12.27 -2.63
CA ILE A 74 6.46 13.47 -3.43
C ILE A 74 5.45 14.42 -2.77
N VAL A 75 4.30 13.90 -2.35
CA VAL A 75 3.27 14.72 -1.69
C VAL A 75 3.78 15.32 -0.39
N LEU A 76 4.43 14.50 0.46
CA LEU A 76 5.00 14.99 1.71
C LEU A 76 6.11 16.01 1.47
N GLY A 77 6.97 15.75 0.48
CA GLY A 77 8.02 16.68 0.10
C GLY A 77 7.47 18.01 -0.42
N ALA A 78 6.40 17.96 -1.21
CA ALA A 78 5.74 19.15 -1.71
C ALA A 78 5.12 19.97 -0.58
N GLU A 79 4.49 19.31 0.40
CA GLU A 79 3.93 19.97 1.57
C GLU A 79 5.01 20.63 2.42
N GLU A 80 6.12 19.93 2.64
CA GLU A 80 7.26 20.45 3.39
C GLU A 80 7.87 21.69 2.71
N ASN A 81 8.04 21.61 1.40
CA ASN A 81 8.57 22.73 0.62
C ASN A 81 7.64 23.93 0.64
N LEU A 82 6.33 23.69 0.53
CA LEU A 82 5.34 24.76 0.59
C LEU A 82 5.34 25.45 1.96
N ALA A 83 5.41 24.67 3.02
CA ALA A 83 5.49 25.21 4.38
C ALA A 83 6.74 26.05 4.58
N ALA A 84 7.90 25.57 4.10
CA ALA A 84 9.16 26.29 4.18
C ALA A 84 9.11 27.61 3.40
N GLU A 85 8.53 27.59 2.20
CA GLU A 85 8.37 28.80 1.38
C GLU A 85 7.47 29.82 2.07
N LEU A 86 6.38 29.36 2.67
CA LEU A 86 5.44 30.22 3.38
C LEU A 86 6.12 30.87 4.61
N ASP A 87 6.85 30.07 5.37
CA ASP A 87 7.61 30.57 6.52
C ASP A 87 8.63 31.63 6.11
N GLY A 88 9.36 31.38 5.01
CA GLY A 88 10.31 32.33 4.48
C GLY A 88 9.65 33.65 4.03
N TYR A 89 8.47 33.53 3.42
CA TYR A 89 7.69 34.68 2.98
C TYR A 89 7.22 35.51 4.19
N LEU A 90 6.74 34.85 5.22
CA LEU A 90 6.29 35.52 6.45
C LEU A 90 7.43 36.25 7.17
N GLU A 91 8.61 35.61 7.24
CA GLU A 91 9.81 36.26 7.80
C GLU A 91 10.19 37.51 7.03
N ASN A 92 10.09 37.45 5.70
CA ASN A 92 10.43 38.58 4.84
C ASN A 92 9.48 39.78 5.05
N ILE A 93 8.18 39.49 5.21
CA ILE A 93 7.17 40.50 5.50
C ILE A 93 7.48 41.16 6.85
N GLU A 94 7.79 40.36 7.85
CA GLU A 94 8.10 40.82 9.19
C GLU A 94 9.31 41.74 9.20
N LYS A 95 10.38 41.39 8.48
CA LYS A 95 11.58 42.19 8.34
C LYS A 95 11.30 43.51 7.63
N ASN A 96 10.46 43.51 6.61
CA ASN A 96 10.14 44.69 5.83
C ASN A 96 9.19 45.65 6.54
N SER A 97 8.49 45.19 7.56
CA SER A 97 7.58 46.06 8.34
C SER A 97 8.21 46.77 9.52
N ARG A 98 9.50 46.57 9.71
CA ARG A 98 10.23 47.28 10.78
C ARG A 98 10.73 48.65 10.35
#